data_2ee319ebb94386d4420f53f40df171e0
#
_entry.id   2ee319ebb94386d4420f53f40df171e0
#
_cell.length_a   1.000
_cell.length_b   1.000
_cell.length_c   1.000
_cell.angle_alpha   90.00
_cell.angle_beta   90.00
_cell.angle_gamma   90.00
#
_symmetry.space_group_name_H-M   'P 1'
#
loop_
_entity.id
_entity.type
_entity.pdbx_description
1 polymer ?
#
loop_
_entity_poly.entity_id
_entity_poly.type
_entity_poly.pdbx_seq_one_letter_code
_entity_poly.pdbx_strand_id
1 'polypeptide(L)'
;MNRRALLAAGLACPALAASAFASPLAFATEPDPAARADALVRRFMAERHVPGAQVVVVKDGVIVFSRAYGVADLAAGAKVTPTTTFPINSITKAFTGVAAMREVEAGRLDLDKPIGAYVEGLPETWRSIQVRRLLSHTSGLPDFVPRQKDGAVEEAVAWNEALAAPVLFPPGQRFHYCQTNYALVQMAIDRLRGLPVTTPLGGEQFAIAGMASSRYGDSRDPGPSRTTSYGYRQATPDEPSVRKEVFSPLARAAAGLDSTGDDVGRWMIALMDGRLLGPSARKTMWTQVPYTDGQLGQWGMGWLVLERPDRLVVGMTGGSRNAVYLYPDDKVGVAILSNLAGGTPEDAIDEIAQLFIPGMKLTGVAALRAALAGQPKTAFAGVIARQRQDPGFKPAEHELNDWGYRLLAFGEPAKALSVLALTAELFPKSGNAQDSLAEAYAVNGDKAAAIVHYRRSLALDPGNTNAVNRLKSLETPTPGS
;
A
#
# COMPACT_ATOMS: atom_id res chain seq x y z
N MET A 1 6.26 -29.59 -102.53
CA MET A 1 5.66 -30.93 -102.70
C MET A 1 5.07 -31.42 -101.34
N ASN A 2 3.75 -31.65 -101.37
CA ASN A 2 3.02 -32.69 -100.64
C ASN A 2 3.30 -32.89 -99.11
N ARG A 3 2.40 -33.02 -98.28
CA ARG A 3 0.96 -33.36 -98.10
C ARG A 3 0.75 -33.59 -96.60
N ARG A 4 -0.20 -33.24 -96.09
CA ARG A 4 -1.52 -33.64 -95.53
C ARG A 4 -1.64 -33.47 -94.04
N ALA A 5 -2.63 -32.74 -93.69
CA ALA A 5 -3.48 -32.67 -92.58
C ALA A 5 -3.81 -34.00 -91.83
N LEU A 6 -4.00 -33.91 -90.57
CA LEU A 6 -5.02 -34.68 -89.85
C LEU A 6 -5.40 -33.95 -88.53
N LEU A 7 -6.67 -33.68 -88.44
CA LEU A 7 -7.36 -33.15 -87.26
C LEU A 7 -7.37 -34.18 -86.12
N ALA A 8 -7.15 -33.73 -84.93
CA ALA A 8 -7.65 -34.41 -83.69
C ALA A 8 -8.19 -33.37 -82.78
N ALA A 9 -9.48 -33.43 -82.57
CA ALA A 9 -10.21 -32.64 -81.56
C ALA A 9 -9.89 -33.17 -80.12
N GLY A 10 -9.38 -32.32 -79.32
CA GLY A 10 -9.16 -32.62 -77.90
C GLY A 10 -10.05 -31.68 -77.02
N LEU A 11 -10.94 -32.29 -76.27
CA LEU A 11 -11.83 -31.70 -75.34
C LEU A 11 -11.08 -30.87 -74.29
N ALA A 12 -11.37 -29.57 -74.25
CA ALA A 12 -10.90 -28.70 -73.13
C ALA A 12 -11.87 -28.80 -71.99
N CYS A 13 -11.41 -29.40 -70.87
CA CYS A 13 -12.04 -29.26 -69.59
C CYS A 13 -11.65 -27.89 -68.89
N PRO A 14 -12.61 -27.07 -68.51
CA PRO A 14 -12.28 -25.88 -67.73
C PRO A 14 -11.87 -26.29 -66.32
N ALA A 15 -10.60 -26.07 -65.91
CA ALA A 15 -10.13 -26.13 -64.54
C ALA A 15 -10.76 -24.96 -63.76
N LEU A 16 -11.70 -25.27 -62.86
CA LEU A 16 -12.16 -24.33 -61.82
C LEU A 16 -11.01 -24.07 -60.91
N ALA A 17 -10.39 -22.90 -61.02
CA ALA A 17 -9.49 -22.36 -59.97
C ALA A 17 -10.33 -21.97 -58.75
N ALA A 18 -10.35 -22.83 -57.72
CA ALA A 18 -10.86 -22.50 -56.41
C ALA A 18 -9.90 -21.50 -55.77
N SER A 19 -10.23 -20.20 -55.86
CA SER A 19 -9.57 -19.16 -55.08
C SER A 19 -9.98 -19.34 -53.61
N ALA A 20 -9.11 -20.00 -52.82
CA ALA A 20 -9.23 -20.02 -51.39
C ALA A 20 -8.98 -18.60 -50.86
N PHE A 21 -10.04 -17.87 -50.61
CA PHE A 21 -9.98 -16.67 -49.79
C PHE A 21 -9.57 -17.12 -48.36
N ALA A 22 -8.27 -17.07 -48.07
CA ALA A 22 -7.78 -17.09 -46.70
C ALA A 22 -8.26 -15.79 -46.05
N SER A 23 -9.36 -15.85 -45.28
CA SER A 23 -9.70 -14.78 -44.36
C SER A 23 -8.50 -14.56 -43.45
N PRO A 24 -7.97 -13.35 -43.35
CA PRO A 24 -6.94 -13.08 -42.34
C PRO A 24 -7.56 -13.38 -40.97
N LEU A 25 -6.97 -14.33 -40.25
CA LEU A 25 -7.22 -14.51 -38.83
C LEU A 25 -6.95 -13.14 -38.19
N ALA A 26 -8.01 -12.43 -37.85
CA ALA A 26 -7.93 -11.23 -37.03
C ALA A 26 -7.33 -11.69 -35.71
N PHE A 27 -6.03 -11.48 -35.52
CA PHE A 27 -5.43 -11.55 -34.22
C PHE A 27 -6.19 -10.53 -33.39
N ALA A 28 -6.96 -10.99 -32.41
CA ALA A 28 -7.58 -10.12 -31.41
C ALA A 28 -6.45 -9.30 -30.82
N THR A 29 -6.36 -8.02 -31.15
CA THR A 29 -5.41 -7.11 -30.53
C THR A 29 -5.74 -7.13 -29.03
N GLU A 30 -4.72 -7.37 -28.18
CA GLU A 30 -4.92 -7.27 -26.73
C GLU A 30 -5.60 -5.93 -26.42
N PRO A 31 -6.61 -5.93 -25.53
CA PRO A 31 -7.27 -4.70 -25.16
C PRO A 31 -6.26 -3.67 -24.67
N ASP A 32 -6.48 -2.39 -25.03
CA ASP A 32 -5.71 -1.25 -24.57
C ASP A 32 -5.42 -1.34 -23.08
N PRO A 33 -4.17 -1.12 -22.60
CA PRO A 33 -3.81 -1.08 -21.19
C PRO A 33 -4.77 -0.26 -20.31
N ALA A 34 -5.26 0.86 -20.82
CA ALA A 34 -6.24 1.69 -20.11
C ALA A 34 -7.59 1.00 -19.93
N ALA A 35 -8.08 0.25 -20.91
CA ALA A 35 -9.32 -0.52 -20.79
C ALA A 35 -9.15 -1.69 -19.81
N ARG A 36 -8.00 -2.35 -19.82
CA ARG A 36 -7.67 -3.42 -18.85
C ARG A 36 -7.56 -2.87 -17.44
N ALA A 37 -6.93 -1.71 -17.26
CA ALA A 37 -6.83 -1.03 -15.96
C ALA A 37 -8.24 -0.65 -15.42
N ASP A 38 -9.12 -0.11 -16.26
CA ASP A 38 -10.50 0.20 -15.88
C ASP A 38 -11.25 -1.06 -15.40
N ALA A 39 -11.10 -2.18 -16.08
CA ALA A 39 -11.71 -3.45 -15.68
C ALA A 39 -11.18 -3.96 -14.34
N LEU A 40 -9.85 -3.87 -14.11
CA LEU A 40 -9.22 -4.22 -12.83
C LEU A 40 -9.74 -3.37 -11.67
N VAL A 41 -9.83 -2.05 -11.89
CA VAL A 41 -10.32 -1.13 -10.86
C VAL A 41 -11.78 -1.42 -10.52
N ARG A 42 -12.65 -1.64 -11.52
CA ARG A 42 -14.06 -1.99 -11.29
C ARG A 42 -14.20 -3.32 -10.54
N ARG A 43 -13.38 -4.33 -10.88
CA ARG A 43 -13.34 -5.59 -10.14
C ARG A 43 -12.93 -5.35 -8.68
N PHE A 44 -11.83 -4.65 -8.45
CA PHE A 44 -11.36 -4.30 -7.12
C PHE A 44 -12.44 -3.61 -6.29
N MET A 45 -13.10 -2.58 -6.86
CA MET A 45 -14.15 -1.85 -6.15
C MET A 45 -15.36 -2.74 -5.82
N ALA A 46 -15.75 -3.63 -6.74
CA ALA A 46 -16.85 -4.55 -6.52
C ALA A 46 -16.53 -5.60 -5.45
N GLU A 47 -15.34 -6.22 -5.51
CA GLU A 47 -14.90 -7.24 -4.55
C GLU A 47 -14.71 -6.67 -3.14
N ARG A 48 -14.34 -5.39 -3.03
CA ARG A 48 -14.06 -4.70 -1.76
C ARG A 48 -15.19 -3.77 -1.31
N HIS A 49 -16.29 -3.70 -2.06
CA HIS A 49 -17.43 -2.80 -1.80
C HIS A 49 -17.00 -1.33 -1.63
N VAL A 50 -16.00 -0.87 -2.39
CA VAL A 50 -15.48 0.49 -2.33
C VAL A 50 -16.50 1.46 -2.94
N PRO A 51 -17.05 2.44 -2.17
CA PRO A 51 -18.07 3.34 -2.70
C PRO A 51 -17.55 4.28 -3.76
N GLY A 52 -16.35 4.84 -3.58
CA GLY A 52 -15.74 5.81 -4.48
C GLY A 52 -14.24 5.76 -4.51
N ALA A 53 -13.65 6.00 -5.68
CA ALA A 53 -12.20 6.00 -5.88
C ALA A 53 -11.76 6.93 -7.00
N GLN A 54 -10.48 7.34 -6.93
CA GLN A 54 -9.72 7.87 -8.06
C GLN A 54 -8.48 7.00 -8.27
N VAL A 55 -8.17 6.70 -9.54
CA VAL A 55 -6.98 5.94 -9.90
C VAL A 55 -6.20 6.71 -10.95
N VAL A 56 -4.91 6.85 -10.72
CA VAL A 56 -3.99 7.50 -11.66
C VAL A 56 -2.77 6.62 -11.91
N VAL A 57 -2.37 6.55 -13.19
CA VAL A 57 -1.09 5.96 -13.59
C VAL A 57 -0.29 7.02 -14.33
N VAL A 58 0.95 7.17 -13.90
CA VAL A 58 1.94 8.01 -14.58
C VAL A 58 2.99 7.13 -15.24
N LYS A 59 3.48 7.54 -16.40
CA LYS A 59 4.57 6.86 -17.12
C LYS A 59 5.36 7.88 -17.92
N ASP A 60 6.68 7.78 -17.87
CA ASP A 60 7.60 8.63 -18.65
C ASP A 60 7.29 10.13 -18.54
N GLY A 61 6.92 10.58 -17.33
CA GLY A 61 6.65 11.99 -17.02
C GLY A 61 5.27 12.51 -17.42
N VAL A 62 4.33 11.63 -17.83
CA VAL A 62 2.96 12.01 -18.18
C VAL A 62 1.93 11.13 -17.47
N ILE A 63 0.74 11.67 -17.23
CA ILE A 63 -0.41 10.88 -16.76
C ILE A 63 -0.97 10.11 -17.97
N VAL A 64 -0.86 8.78 -17.94
CA VAL A 64 -1.34 7.89 -19.03
C VAL A 64 -2.71 7.28 -18.74
N PHE A 65 -3.13 7.31 -17.47
CA PHE A 65 -4.45 6.88 -17.04
C PHE A 65 -4.90 7.71 -15.85
N SER A 66 -6.10 8.27 -15.91
CA SER A 66 -6.76 8.94 -14.79
C SER A 66 -8.27 8.72 -14.89
N ARG A 67 -8.89 8.18 -13.84
CA ARG A 67 -10.33 7.93 -13.79
C ARG A 67 -10.88 8.14 -12.38
N ALA A 68 -12.12 8.63 -12.35
CA ALA A 68 -12.93 8.80 -11.14
C ALA A 68 -14.10 7.79 -11.18
N TYR A 69 -14.37 7.14 -10.05
CA TYR A 69 -15.34 6.05 -9.94
C TYR A 69 -16.27 6.25 -8.75
N GLY A 70 -17.53 5.85 -8.92
CA GLY A 70 -18.48 5.69 -7.84
C GLY A 70 -18.92 6.98 -7.16
N VAL A 71 -19.04 6.94 -5.84
CA VAL A 71 -19.77 7.94 -5.03
C VAL A 71 -18.82 8.52 -3.96
N ALA A 72 -18.75 9.84 -3.91
CA ALA A 72 -17.97 10.60 -2.93
C ALA A 72 -18.68 10.70 -1.58
N ASP A 73 -20.03 10.78 -1.62
CA ASP A 73 -20.88 10.81 -0.43
C ASP A 73 -22.14 9.97 -0.69
N LEU A 74 -22.30 8.89 0.07
CA LEU A 74 -23.43 7.95 -0.08
C LEU A 74 -24.77 8.58 0.30
N ALA A 75 -24.79 9.42 1.32
CA ALA A 75 -26.03 10.07 1.79
C ALA A 75 -26.52 11.11 0.80
N ALA A 76 -25.60 11.90 0.22
CA ALA A 76 -25.93 12.91 -0.77
C ALA A 76 -26.03 12.36 -2.20
N GLY A 77 -25.60 11.11 -2.45
CA GLY A 77 -25.49 10.55 -3.80
C GLY A 77 -24.47 11.26 -4.69
N ALA A 78 -23.54 12.05 -4.10
CA ALA A 78 -22.58 12.85 -4.82
C ALA A 78 -21.55 11.95 -5.51
N LYS A 79 -21.31 12.17 -6.81
CA LYS A 79 -20.34 11.37 -7.58
C LYS A 79 -18.92 11.81 -7.29
N VAL A 80 -17.98 10.85 -7.37
CA VAL A 80 -16.55 11.18 -7.46
C VAL A 80 -16.28 11.83 -8.81
N THR A 81 -15.57 12.95 -8.78
CA THR A 81 -15.13 13.71 -9.97
C THR A 81 -13.60 13.85 -9.95
N PRO A 82 -12.95 14.28 -11.02
CA PRO A 82 -11.50 14.55 -11.01
C PRO A 82 -11.05 15.57 -9.97
N THR A 83 -11.94 16.45 -9.53
CA THR A 83 -11.67 17.48 -8.50
C THR A 83 -12.05 17.05 -7.08
N THR A 84 -12.61 15.86 -6.90
CA THR A 84 -12.91 15.32 -5.57
C THR A 84 -11.61 15.04 -4.83
N THR A 85 -11.45 15.59 -3.63
CA THR A 85 -10.28 15.36 -2.79
C THR A 85 -10.52 14.20 -1.82
N PHE A 86 -9.50 13.41 -1.62
CA PHE A 86 -9.47 12.29 -0.69
C PHE A 86 -8.47 12.56 0.43
N PRO A 87 -8.80 12.25 1.69
CA PRO A 87 -7.80 12.23 2.75
C PRO A 87 -6.81 11.09 2.48
N ILE A 88 -5.57 11.44 2.10
CA ILE A 88 -4.57 10.44 1.75
C ILE A 88 -3.87 9.80 2.97
N ASN A 89 -4.20 10.27 4.17
CA ASN A 89 -3.71 9.74 5.44
C ASN A 89 -2.19 9.56 5.44
N SER A 90 -1.69 8.39 5.82
CA SER A 90 -0.25 8.13 6.00
C SER A 90 0.60 8.27 4.74
N ILE A 91 0.02 8.38 3.53
CA ILE A 91 0.77 8.78 2.34
C ILE A 91 1.40 10.17 2.56
N THR A 92 0.82 11.02 3.43
CA THR A 92 1.40 12.29 3.87
C THR A 92 2.84 12.14 4.36
N LYS A 93 3.21 11.00 4.97
CA LYS A 93 4.58 10.73 5.43
C LYS A 93 5.61 10.74 4.29
N ALA A 94 5.21 10.31 3.09
CA ALA A 94 6.09 10.41 1.93
C ALA A 94 6.39 11.87 1.56
N PHE A 95 5.39 12.75 1.65
CA PHE A 95 5.57 14.20 1.46
C PHE A 95 6.47 14.78 2.55
N THR A 96 6.30 14.37 3.79
CA THR A 96 7.18 14.79 4.90
C THR A 96 8.60 14.25 4.73
N GLY A 97 8.75 13.01 4.24
CA GLY A 97 10.05 12.44 3.87
C GLY A 97 10.76 13.25 2.78
N VAL A 98 10.03 13.63 1.71
CA VAL A 98 10.57 14.51 0.67
C VAL A 98 10.99 15.85 1.24
N ALA A 99 10.21 16.46 2.12
CA ALA A 99 10.59 17.72 2.75
C ALA A 99 11.83 17.57 3.64
N ALA A 100 11.92 16.55 4.45
CA ALA A 100 13.14 16.28 5.24
C ALA A 100 14.35 16.11 4.32
N MET A 101 14.21 15.36 3.24
CA MET A 101 15.31 15.17 2.28
C MET A 101 15.70 16.44 1.52
N ARG A 102 14.77 17.38 1.32
CA ARG A 102 15.11 18.73 0.79
C ARG A 102 15.95 19.52 1.78
N GLU A 103 15.69 19.39 3.09
CA GLU A 103 16.53 19.99 4.13
C GLU A 103 17.92 19.33 4.17
N VAL A 104 17.98 18.01 3.89
CA VAL A 104 19.25 17.29 3.76
C VAL A 104 20.06 17.76 2.54
N GLU A 105 19.46 17.89 1.38
CA GLU A 105 20.11 18.43 0.17
C GLU A 105 20.62 19.86 0.39
N ALA A 106 19.89 20.67 1.15
CA ALA A 106 20.28 22.03 1.49
C ALA A 106 21.33 22.10 2.62
N GLY A 107 21.80 20.96 3.15
CA GLY A 107 22.78 20.88 4.24
C GLY A 107 22.28 21.39 5.60
N ARG A 108 20.95 21.61 5.76
CA ARG A 108 20.36 22.09 7.01
C ARG A 108 19.97 20.97 7.96
N LEU A 109 19.58 19.80 7.43
CA LEU A 109 19.26 18.58 8.20
C LEU A 109 20.31 17.51 7.88
N ASP A 110 20.75 16.80 8.90
CA ASP A 110 21.67 15.66 8.78
C ASP A 110 20.98 14.42 9.35
N LEU A 111 20.87 13.37 8.54
CA LEU A 111 20.20 12.13 8.90
C LEU A 111 20.88 11.38 10.05
N ASP A 112 22.20 11.56 10.22
CA ASP A 112 22.99 10.89 11.24
C ASP A 112 23.11 11.68 12.54
N LYS A 113 22.72 12.97 12.51
CA LYS A 113 22.68 13.78 13.72
C LYS A 113 21.50 13.38 14.61
N PRO A 114 21.67 13.54 15.95
CA PRO A 114 20.61 13.31 16.90
C PRO A 114 19.50 14.36 16.76
N ILE A 115 18.24 13.95 16.98
CA ILE A 115 17.06 14.85 16.88
C ILE A 115 17.13 16.01 17.88
N GLY A 116 17.81 15.83 19.00
CA GLY A 116 18.04 16.89 19.99
C GLY A 116 18.85 18.10 19.47
N ALA A 117 19.54 17.95 18.32
CA ALA A 117 20.17 19.08 17.65
C ALA A 117 19.15 20.02 16.97
N TYR A 118 17.94 19.55 16.72
CA TYR A 118 16.91 20.25 15.97
C TYR A 118 15.66 20.56 16.81
N VAL A 119 15.37 19.76 17.85
CA VAL A 119 14.17 19.87 18.67
C VAL A 119 14.58 20.02 20.14
N GLU A 120 14.11 21.07 20.79
CA GLU A 120 14.33 21.34 22.20
C GLU A 120 13.25 20.71 23.09
N GLY A 121 13.50 20.63 24.43
CA GLY A 121 12.51 20.18 25.41
C GLY A 121 12.27 18.67 25.40
N LEU A 122 13.06 17.87 24.67
CA LEU A 122 12.92 16.42 24.63
C LEU A 122 13.54 15.74 25.85
N PRO A 123 12.99 14.59 26.30
CA PRO A 123 13.64 13.72 27.29
C PRO A 123 15.05 13.32 26.83
N GLU A 124 15.96 13.09 27.79
CA GLU A 124 17.35 12.73 27.50
C GLU A 124 17.46 11.49 26.61
N THR A 125 16.60 10.49 26.86
CA THR A 125 16.55 9.25 26.09
C THR A 125 16.14 9.45 24.62
N TRP A 126 15.42 10.54 24.30
CA TRP A 126 15.00 10.85 22.94
C TRP A 126 16.02 11.68 22.18
N ARG A 127 16.77 12.54 22.90
CA ARG A 127 17.70 13.51 22.28
C ARG A 127 18.76 12.86 21.41
N SER A 128 19.25 11.69 21.79
CA SER A 128 20.31 10.95 21.06
C SER A 128 19.83 10.21 19.81
N ILE A 129 18.53 10.11 19.56
CA ILE A 129 17.96 9.35 18.45
C ILE A 129 18.29 10.05 17.12
N GLN A 130 18.92 9.36 16.20
CA GLN A 130 19.24 9.88 14.88
C GLN A 130 17.98 10.15 14.05
N VAL A 131 17.99 11.21 13.24
CA VAL A 131 16.87 11.60 12.36
C VAL A 131 16.44 10.46 11.43
N ARG A 132 17.40 9.69 10.88
CA ARG A 132 17.07 8.52 10.04
C ARG A 132 16.22 7.47 10.75
N ARG A 133 16.39 7.29 12.07
CA ARG A 133 15.62 6.34 12.87
C ARG A 133 14.16 6.75 13.04
N LEU A 134 13.90 8.05 13.03
CA LEU A 134 12.54 8.58 13.01
C LEU A 134 11.88 8.34 11.63
N LEU A 135 12.54 8.74 10.54
CA LEU A 135 12.01 8.60 9.18
C LEU A 135 11.78 7.14 8.79
N SER A 136 12.55 6.20 9.34
CA SER A 136 12.45 4.76 9.05
C SER A 136 11.63 3.97 10.07
N HIS A 137 10.99 4.62 11.04
CA HIS A 137 10.23 3.95 12.09
C HIS A 137 11.04 2.93 12.93
N THR A 138 12.32 3.23 13.18
CA THR A 138 13.22 2.39 13.99
C THR A 138 13.71 3.09 15.26
N SER A 139 13.01 4.13 15.70
CA SER A 139 13.38 4.96 16.84
C SER A 139 13.18 4.28 18.21
N GLY A 140 12.23 3.37 18.32
CA GLY A 140 11.78 2.80 19.60
C GLY A 140 10.93 3.73 20.45
N LEU A 141 10.50 4.87 19.93
CA LEU A 141 9.66 5.81 20.65
C LEU A 141 8.26 5.27 20.90
N PRO A 142 7.63 5.63 22.04
CA PRO A 142 6.21 5.38 22.27
C PRO A 142 5.37 6.20 21.28
N ASP A 143 4.21 5.65 20.91
CA ASP A 143 3.36 6.29 19.91
C ASP A 143 2.52 7.43 20.51
N PHE A 144 2.51 8.55 19.79
CA PHE A 144 1.67 9.71 20.08
C PHE A 144 0.36 9.57 19.32
N VAL A 145 -0.71 9.24 20.04
CA VAL A 145 -2.05 9.08 19.47
C VAL A 145 -3.02 10.02 20.20
N PRO A 146 -3.28 11.23 19.65
CA PRO A 146 -4.23 12.14 20.25
C PRO A 146 -5.63 11.54 20.33
N ARG A 147 -6.24 11.61 21.50
CA ARG A 147 -7.62 11.18 21.73
C ARG A 147 -8.58 12.33 21.42
N GLN A 148 -9.78 11.98 21.00
CA GLN A 148 -10.89 12.92 20.91
C GLN A 148 -11.74 12.81 22.17
N LYS A 149 -11.97 13.93 22.85
CA LYS A 149 -12.90 14.03 23.97
C LYS A 149 -13.79 15.26 23.75
N ASP A 150 -15.08 15.06 23.80
CA ASP A 150 -16.09 16.11 23.64
C ASP A 150 -15.89 16.97 22.37
N GLY A 151 -15.43 16.33 21.28
CA GLY A 151 -15.16 17.00 20.00
C GLY A 151 -13.81 17.73 19.92
N ALA A 152 -13.08 17.85 21.02
CA ALA A 152 -11.73 18.41 21.04
C ALA A 152 -10.66 17.32 20.90
N VAL A 153 -9.52 17.68 20.32
CA VAL A 153 -8.35 16.80 20.23
C VAL A 153 -7.42 17.13 21.37
N GLU A 154 -7.19 16.17 22.25
CA GLU A 154 -6.31 16.33 23.42
C GLU A 154 -4.83 16.14 23.03
N GLU A 155 -4.30 17.01 22.16
CA GLU A 155 -2.93 16.92 21.66
C GLU A 155 -1.89 17.02 22.78
N ALA A 156 -2.00 18.04 23.61
CA ALA A 156 -1.03 18.30 24.68
C ALA A 156 -1.00 17.16 25.72
N VAL A 157 -2.17 16.57 26.02
CA VAL A 157 -2.26 15.43 26.94
C VAL A 157 -1.53 14.22 26.34
N ALA A 158 -1.86 13.85 25.10
CA ALA A 158 -1.23 12.71 24.42
C ALA A 158 0.28 12.92 24.22
N TRP A 159 0.71 14.16 23.94
CA TRP A 159 2.12 14.48 23.81
C TRP A 159 2.88 14.32 25.12
N ASN A 160 2.31 14.83 26.25
CA ASN A 160 2.89 14.68 27.57
C ASN A 160 2.92 13.21 28.03
N GLU A 161 1.87 12.43 27.73
CA GLU A 161 1.85 10.99 27.98
C GLU A 161 2.98 10.28 27.22
N ALA A 162 3.19 10.62 25.94
CA ALA A 162 4.28 10.05 25.16
C ALA A 162 5.66 10.45 25.71
N LEU A 163 5.85 11.72 26.09
CA LEU A 163 7.11 12.20 26.68
C LEU A 163 7.45 11.50 28.00
N ALA A 164 6.43 11.14 28.80
CA ALA A 164 6.59 10.45 30.07
C ALA A 164 6.76 8.93 29.94
N ALA A 165 6.39 8.36 28.82
CA ALA A 165 6.46 6.92 28.59
C ALA A 165 7.90 6.45 28.29
N PRO A 166 8.29 5.24 28.72
CA PRO A 166 9.62 4.70 28.42
C PRO A 166 9.78 4.43 26.92
N VAL A 167 11.01 4.51 26.44
CA VAL A 167 11.38 4.02 25.10
C VAL A 167 11.15 2.50 25.05
N LEU A 168 10.48 2.03 24.02
CA LEU A 168 10.02 0.63 23.90
C LEU A 168 11.16 -0.35 23.63
N PHE A 169 12.21 0.11 22.95
CA PHE A 169 13.43 -0.65 22.63
C PHE A 169 14.54 0.32 22.18
N PRO A 170 15.81 -0.10 22.21
CA PRO A 170 16.92 0.71 21.74
C PRO A 170 16.77 1.15 20.29
N PRO A 171 17.06 2.41 19.93
CA PRO A 171 16.97 2.91 18.57
C PRO A 171 17.75 2.05 17.56
N GLY A 172 17.07 1.69 16.47
CA GLY A 172 17.65 0.85 15.42
C GLY A 172 17.47 -0.65 15.62
N GLN A 173 16.95 -1.11 16.74
CA GLN A 173 16.84 -2.55 17.03
C GLN A 173 15.79 -3.26 16.17
N ARG A 174 14.63 -2.61 15.93
CA ARG A 174 13.52 -3.18 15.17
C ARG A 174 12.60 -2.10 14.63
N PHE A 175 11.70 -2.50 13.75
CA PHE A 175 10.62 -1.65 13.23
C PHE A 175 9.49 -1.50 14.24
N HIS A 176 9.02 -0.26 14.39
CA HIS A 176 7.79 0.07 15.11
C HIS A 176 7.16 1.32 14.51
N TYR A 177 6.07 1.15 13.77
CA TYR A 177 5.36 2.27 13.15
C TYR A 177 4.84 3.23 14.22
N CYS A 178 5.23 4.50 14.16
CA CYS A 178 5.03 5.44 15.26
C CYS A 178 4.77 6.86 14.72
N GLN A 179 3.69 7.51 15.18
CA GLN A 179 3.35 8.88 14.78
C GLN A 179 4.28 9.91 15.40
N THR A 180 4.78 9.65 16.63
CA THR A 180 5.76 10.50 17.34
C THR A 180 6.97 10.80 16.46
N ASN A 181 7.40 9.83 15.65
CA ASN A 181 8.52 10.01 14.74
C ASN A 181 8.29 11.19 13.78
N TYR A 182 7.12 11.26 13.17
CA TYR A 182 6.80 12.29 12.20
C TYR A 182 6.43 13.62 12.84
N ALA A 183 5.91 13.61 14.07
CA ALA A 183 5.78 14.82 14.88
C ALA A 183 7.14 15.47 15.15
N LEU A 184 8.16 14.67 15.52
CA LEU A 184 9.53 15.18 15.73
C LEU A 184 10.19 15.66 14.44
N VAL A 185 10.02 14.94 13.34
CA VAL A 185 10.50 15.39 12.01
C VAL A 185 9.82 16.70 11.61
N GLN A 186 8.52 16.84 11.85
CA GLN A 186 7.79 18.09 11.66
C GLN A 186 8.41 19.22 12.46
N MET A 187 8.57 19.04 13.78
CA MET A 187 9.17 20.06 14.65
C MET A 187 10.56 20.50 14.19
N ALA A 188 11.39 19.54 13.73
CA ALA A 188 12.72 19.83 13.21
C ALA A 188 12.64 20.70 11.94
N ILE A 189 11.76 20.37 10.99
CA ILE A 189 11.57 21.14 9.76
C ILE A 189 10.99 22.53 10.07
N ASP A 190 10.00 22.62 10.95
CA ASP A 190 9.39 23.87 11.38
C ASP A 190 10.45 24.83 11.95
N ARG A 191 11.33 24.31 12.80
CA ARG A 191 12.43 25.10 13.36
C ARG A 191 13.43 25.56 12.29
N LEU A 192 13.83 24.65 11.39
CA LEU A 192 14.79 24.98 10.33
C LEU A 192 14.24 26.01 9.33
N ARG A 193 12.94 26.01 9.10
CA ARG A 193 12.26 26.92 8.16
C ARG A 193 11.72 28.17 8.83
N GLY A 194 11.55 28.19 10.13
CA GLY A 194 10.88 29.26 10.88
C GLY A 194 9.37 29.39 10.59
N LEU A 195 8.76 28.35 10.04
CA LEU A 195 7.35 28.31 9.63
C LEU A 195 6.78 26.92 9.92
N PRO A 196 5.47 26.80 10.31
CA PRO A 196 4.84 25.49 10.47
C PRO A 196 4.90 24.67 9.18
N VAL A 197 5.28 23.42 9.30
CA VAL A 197 5.49 22.49 8.17
C VAL A 197 4.26 22.34 7.27
N THR A 198 3.08 22.45 7.82
CA THR A 198 1.83 22.42 7.06
C THR A 198 1.66 23.60 6.11
N THR A 199 2.47 24.66 6.26
CA THR A 199 2.48 25.82 5.37
C THR A 199 3.57 25.70 4.28
N PRO A 200 4.86 25.41 4.60
CA PRO A 200 5.90 25.31 3.57
C PRO A 200 5.93 23.98 2.84
N LEU A 201 5.63 22.85 3.52
CA LEU A 201 5.62 21.53 2.92
C LEU A 201 4.56 21.40 1.83
N GLY A 202 3.35 21.82 2.15
CA GLY A 202 2.29 21.92 1.18
C GLY A 202 2.65 22.93 0.09
N GLY A 203 2.93 24.19 0.47
CA GLY A 203 3.12 25.27 -0.49
C GLY A 203 4.24 25.03 -1.49
N GLU A 204 5.42 24.60 -1.05
CA GLU A 204 6.58 24.44 -1.94
C GLU A 204 6.45 23.22 -2.86
N GLN A 205 6.14 22.03 -2.30
CA GLN A 205 5.98 20.81 -3.11
C GLN A 205 4.76 20.93 -4.04
N PHE A 206 3.67 21.52 -3.55
CA PHE A 206 2.47 21.71 -4.36
C PHE A 206 2.71 22.66 -5.52
N ALA A 207 3.42 23.76 -5.29
CA ALA A 207 3.77 24.70 -6.34
C ALA A 207 4.69 24.06 -7.40
N ILE A 208 5.74 23.34 -6.98
CA ILE A 208 6.67 22.65 -7.90
C ILE A 208 5.96 21.58 -8.72
N ALA A 209 5.07 20.82 -8.10
CA ALA A 209 4.36 19.72 -8.76
C ALA A 209 3.07 20.18 -9.47
N GLY A 210 2.56 21.39 -9.22
CA GLY A 210 1.30 21.88 -9.77
C GLY A 210 0.07 21.24 -9.12
N MET A 211 0.09 21.02 -7.79
CA MET A 211 -0.97 20.34 -7.00
C MET A 211 -1.99 21.38 -6.50
N ALA A 212 -2.79 21.93 -7.38
CA ALA A 212 -3.67 23.06 -7.06
C ALA A 212 -4.88 22.70 -6.16
N SER A 213 -5.25 21.41 -6.10
CA SER A 213 -6.40 20.93 -5.32
C SER A 213 -6.00 20.31 -3.98
N SER A 214 -4.70 20.22 -3.70
CA SER A 214 -4.18 19.60 -2.48
C SER A 214 -4.07 20.57 -1.33
N ARG A 215 -4.41 20.12 -0.13
CA ARG A 215 -4.34 20.95 1.08
C ARG A 215 -4.19 20.11 2.33
N TYR A 216 -3.65 20.72 3.38
CA TYR A 216 -3.79 20.13 4.72
C TYR A 216 -5.19 20.44 5.27
N GLY A 217 -5.87 19.41 5.78
CA GLY A 217 -7.23 19.50 6.32
C GLY A 217 -7.63 18.27 7.10
N ASP A 218 -8.85 18.28 7.60
CA ASP A 218 -9.47 17.13 8.25
C ASP A 218 -11.01 17.23 8.19
N SER A 219 -11.72 16.36 8.90
CA SER A 219 -13.18 16.35 8.90
C SER A 219 -13.85 17.59 9.53
N ARG A 220 -13.10 18.48 10.22
CA ARG A 220 -13.59 19.75 10.77
C ARG A 220 -13.53 20.88 9.74
N ASP A 221 -12.59 20.78 8.80
CA ASP A 221 -12.43 21.70 7.69
C ASP A 221 -12.22 20.89 6.40
N PRO A 222 -13.30 20.30 5.87
CA PRO A 222 -13.19 19.32 4.78
C PRO A 222 -12.83 19.95 3.42
N GLY A 223 -12.94 21.27 3.29
CA GLY A 223 -12.87 21.89 1.97
C GLY A 223 -14.10 21.57 1.10
N PRO A 224 -14.19 22.20 -0.08
CA PRO A 224 -15.43 22.19 -0.87
C PRO A 224 -15.72 20.86 -1.59
N SER A 225 -14.72 19.99 -1.78
CA SER A 225 -14.84 18.78 -2.60
C SER A 225 -14.29 17.52 -1.93
N ARG A 226 -14.13 17.53 -0.61
CA ARG A 226 -13.61 16.38 0.13
C ARG A 226 -14.66 15.28 0.20
N THR A 227 -14.24 14.05 -0.13
CA THR A 227 -15.09 12.86 0.01
C THR A 227 -15.39 12.54 1.47
N THR A 228 -16.56 11.96 1.73
CA THR A 228 -16.88 11.34 3.01
C THR A 228 -16.11 10.03 3.15
N SER A 229 -15.45 9.86 4.30
CA SER A 229 -14.72 8.63 4.62
C SER A 229 -15.65 7.60 5.28
N TYR A 230 -15.51 6.34 4.88
CA TYR A 230 -16.33 5.23 5.35
C TYR A 230 -15.48 4.11 5.97
N GLY A 231 -16.13 3.29 6.76
CA GLY A 231 -15.62 2.01 7.23
C GLY A 231 -16.79 1.07 7.52
N TYR A 232 -16.60 -0.22 7.27
CA TYR A 232 -17.59 -1.21 7.65
C TYR A 232 -17.45 -1.59 9.12
N ARG A 233 -18.57 -1.80 9.81
CA ARG A 233 -18.59 -2.47 11.11
C ARG A 233 -18.62 -3.97 10.85
N GLN A 234 -17.59 -4.68 11.36
CA GLN A 234 -17.55 -6.15 11.40
C GLN A 234 -18.08 -6.81 10.11
N ALA A 235 -17.28 -6.84 9.06
CA ALA A 235 -17.50 -7.66 7.85
C ALA A 235 -18.93 -7.66 7.23
N THR A 236 -19.80 -6.72 7.59
CA THR A 236 -21.09 -6.53 6.96
C THR A 236 -21.02 -5.40 5.95
N PRO A 237 -21.04 -5.72 4.63
CA PRO A 237 -20.91 -4.73 3.56
C PRO A 237 -22.12 -3.80 3.41
N ASP A 238 -23.21 -4.06 4.13
CA ASP A 238 -24.51 -3.46 3.85
C ASP A 238 -24.70 -2.06 4.49
N GLU A 239 -23.94 -1.71 5.52
CA GLU A 239 -24.04 -0.40 6.17
C GLU A 239 -22.67 0.20 6.49
N PRO A 240 -22.04 0.95 5.58
CA PRO A 240 -20.83 1.65 5.88
C PRO A 240 -21.06 2.79 6.86
N SER A 241 -20.27 2.84 7.92
CA SER A 241 -20.33 3.94 8.90
C SER A 241 -19.41 5.09 8.46
N VAL A 242 -19.90 6.33 8.62
CA VAL A 242 -19.07 7.53 8.40
C VAL A 242 -17.94 7.56 9.42
N ARG A 243 -16.72 7.78 8.93
CA ARG A 243 -15.54 8.00 9.75
C ARG A 243 -15.13 9.46 9.74
N LYS A 244 -15.15 10.07 10.89
CA LYS A 244 -14.59 11.41 11.10
C LYS A 244 -13.11 11.28 11.44
N GLU A 245 -12.27 11.94 10.68
CA GLU A 245 -10.82 11.98 10.89
C GLU A 245 -10.43 13.39 11.29
N VAL A 246 -9.86 13.50 12.45
CA VAL A 246 -9.44 14.78 13.02
C VAL A 246 -7.96 14.65 13.38
N PHE A 247 -7.16 15.55 12.84
CA PHE A 247 -5.72 15.56 13.08
C PHE A 247 -5.32 16.78 13.90
N SER A 248 -4.59 16.54 14.97
CA SER A 248 -3.95 17.61 15.71
C SER A 248 -2.82 18.25 14.88
N PRO A 249 -2.40 19.48 15.15
CA PRO A 249 -1.30 20.13 14.45
C PRO A 249 -0.05 19.27 14.31
N LEU A 250 0.38 18.56 15.37
CA LEU A 250 1.54 17.66 15.34
C LEU A 250 1.33 16.37 14.55
N ALA A 251 0.08 15.95 14.36
CA ALA A 251 -0.23 14.75 13.57
C ALA A 251 -0.38 15.05 12.06
N ARG A 252 -0.46 16.32 11.65
CA ARG A 252 -0.75 16.70 10.26
C ARG A 252 0.33 16.27 9.28
N ALA A 253 1.60 16.37 9.65
CA ALA A 253 2.69 15.89 8.79
C ALA A 253 2.74 14.35 8.66
N ALA A 254 2.04 13.64 9.54
CA ALA A 254 1.92 12.19 9.46
C ALA A 254 0.70 11.71 8.64
N ALA A 255 -0.39 12.51 8.55
CA ALA A 255 -1.66 12.00 8.02
C ALA A 255 -2.65 13.05 7.48
N GLY A 256 -2.36 14.35 7.58
CA GLY A 256 -3.36 15.41 7.41
C GLY A 256 -3.52 15.98 6.01
N LEU A 257 -3.03 15.32 4.95
CA LEU A 257 -3.12 15.82 3.58
C LEU A 257 -4.36 15.27 2.87
N ASP A 258 -5.14 16.17 2.26
CA ASP A 258 -6.19 15.86 1.30
C ASP A 258 -5.68 16.15 -0.12
N SER A 259 -5.93 15.26 -1.08
CA SER A 259 -5.45 15.40 -2.46
C SER A 259 -6.38 14.76 -3.47
N THR A 260 -6.21 15.07 -4.75
CA THR A 260 -6.83 14.37 -5.87
C THR A 260 -5.85 13.36 -6.48
N GLY A 261 -6.36 12.39 -7.24
CA GLY A 261 -5.52 11.44 -7.98
C GLY A 261 -4.56 12.17 -8.94
N ASP A 262 -5.05 13.18 -9.67
CA ASP A 262 -4.23 13.93 -10.61
C ASP A 262 -3.12 14.75 -9.93
N ASP A 263 -3.40 15.34 -8.76
CA ASP A 263 -2.38 16.04 -7.98
C ASP A 263 -1.29 15.08 -7.49
N VAL A 264 -1.69 13.91 -6.96
CA VAL A 264 -0.74 12.85 -6.60
C VAL A 264 0.05 12.39 -7.82
N GLY A 265 -0.60 12.25 -8.99
CA GLY A 265 0.06 11.93 -10.26
C GLY A 265 1.13 12.95 -10.63
N ARG A 266 0.82 14.24 -10.56
CA ARG A 266 1.77 15.34 -10.81
C ARG A 266 2.94 15.33 -9.82
N TRP A 267 2.66 15.03 -8.55
CA TRP A 267 3.70 14.90 -7.52
C TRP A 267 4.62 13.71 -7.77
N MET A 268 4.07 12.53 -8.14
CA MET A 268 4.86 11.36 -8.53
C MET A 268 5.80 11.69 -9.70
N ILE A 269 5.31 12.39 -10.72
CA ILE A 269 6.11 12.85 -11.85
C ILE A 269 7.24 13.77 -11.36
N ALA A 270 6.91 14.81 -10.58
CA ALA A 270 7.89 15.77 -10.08
C ALA A 270 8.96 15.15 -9.16
N LEU A 271 8.60 14.07 -8.47
CA LEU A 271 9.56 13.31 -7.65
C LEU A 271 10.48 12.44 -8.53
N MET A 272 9.93 11.74 -9.50
CA MET A 272 10.71 10.84 -10.36
C MET A 272 11.61 11.60 -11.36
N ASP A 273 11.17 12.75 -11.86
CA ASP A 273 11.94 13.57 -12.82
C ASP A 273 13.02 14.47 -12.15
N GLY A 274 13.03 14.53 -10.82
CA GLY A 274 14.05 15.24 -10.08
C GLY A 274 13.73 16.70 -9.72
N ARG A 275 12.56 17.21 -10.06
CA ARG A 275 12.14 18.58 -9.70
C ARG A 275 11.99 18.77 -8.18
N LEU A 276 11.60 17.72 -7.46
CA LEU A 276 11.45 17.78 -6.01
C LEU A 276 12.73 17.44 -5.27
N LEU A 277 13.49 16.45 -5.74
CA LEU A 277 14.74 15.96 -5.13
C LEU A 277 15.72 15.51 -6.20
N GLY A 278 16.98 15.85 -6.05
CA GLY A 278 18.04 15.35 -6.90
C GLY A 278 18.29 13.85 -6.78
N PRO A 279 19.08 13.27 -7.70
CA PRO A 279 19.24 11.80 -7.78
C PRO A 279 19.87 11.21 -6.52
N SER A 280 20.83 11.89 -5.88
CA SER A 280 21.49 11.41 -4.67
C SER A 280 20.52 11.33 -3.48
N ALA A 281 19.73 12.38 -3.26
CA ALA A 281 18.74 12.41 -2.18
C ALA A 281 17.61 11.37 -2.40
N ARG A 282 17.15 11.20 -3.63
CA ARG A 282 16.18 10.15 -3.97
C ARG A 282 16.74 8.75 -3.69
N LYS A 283 17.99 8.47 -4.08
CA LYS A 283 18.65 7.20 -3.78
C LYS A 283 18.71 6.96 -2.28
N THR A 284 19.15 7.95 -1.50
CA THR A 284 19.17 7.86 -0.03
C THR A 284 17.77 7.63 0.55
N MET A 285 16.78 8.36 0.04
CA MET A 285 15.38 8.27 0.49
C MET A 285 14.80 6.87 0.29
N TRP A 286 15.12 6.22 -0.82
CA TRP A 286 14.61 4.90 -1.22
C TRP A 286 15.55 3.74 -0.89
N THR A 287 16.53 3.98 -0.03
CA THR A 287 17.42 2.91 0.48
C THR A 287 16.90 2.45 1.85
N GLN A 288 16.78 1.15 2.01
CA GLN A 288 16.41 0.52 3.27
C GLN A 288 17.40 0.88 4.38
N VAL A 289 16.88 1.24 5.56
CA VAL A 289 17.70 1.53 6.73
C VAL A 289 17.99 0.23 7.48
N PRO A 290 19.26 -0.15 7.66
CA PRO A 290 19.58 -1.37 8.39
C PRO A 290 19.29 -1.22 9.89
N TYR A 291 18.90 -2.33 10.51
CA TYR A 291 18.87 -2.45 11.96
C TYR A 291 20.31 -2.52 12.53
N THR A 292 20.41 -2.48 13.85
CA THR A 292 21.70 -2.54 14.54
C THR A 292 22.41 -3.88 14.43
N ASP A 293 21.69 -4.95 14.10
CA ASP A 293 22.23 -6.29 13.83
C ASP A 293 22.67 -6.48 12.36
N GLY A 294 22.51 -5.44 11.52
CA GLY A 294 22.88 -5.45 10.11
C GLY A 294 21.79 -5.97 9.17
N GLN A 295 20.68 -6.49 9.67
CA GLN A 295 19.55 -6.85 8.81
C GLN A 295 18.91 -5.60 8.20
N LEU A 296 18.44 -5.70 6.94
CA LEU A 296 17.78 -4.59 6.29
C LEU A 296 16.35 -4.43 6.83
N GLY A 297 16.01 -3.19 7.21
CA GLY A 297 14.64 -2.81 7.49
C GLY A 297 13.82 -2.71 6.20
N GLN A 298 12.51 -2.54 6.35
CA GLN A 298 11.60 -2.39 5.19
C GLN A 298 11.42 -0.92 4.77
N TRP A 299 12.00 0.04 5.51
CA TRP A 299 11.75 1.46 5.31
C TRP A 299 13.01 2.24 4.98
N GLY A 300 12.85 3.17 4.04
CA GLY A 300 13.76 4.29 3.80
C GLY A 300 13.29 5.56 4.54
N MET A 301 13.56 6.72 3.97
CA MET A 301 13.19 8.01 4.56
C MET A 301 11.75 8.40 4.19
N GLY A 302 10.78 7.84 4.91
CA GLY A 302 9.35 8.11 4.68
C GLY A 302 8.67 7.20 3.66
N TRP A 303 9.33 6.15 3.22
CA TRP A 303 8.85 5.22 2.21
C TRP A 303 9.06 3.77 2.63
N LEU A 304 8.07 2.94 2.36
CA LEU A 304 8.23 1.50 2.33
C LEU A 304 9.05 1.14 1.08
N VAL A 305 10.10 0.35 1.25
CA VAL A 305 10.91 -0.20 0.16
C VAL A 305 10.51 -1.66 -0.03
N LEU A 306 9.87 -1.94 -1.15
CA LEU A 306 9.31 -3.25 -1.44
C LEU A 306 10.34 -4.10 -2.18
N GLU A 307 10.61 -5.28 -1.65
CA GLU A 307 11.51 -6.23 -2.30
C GLU A 307 10.82 -6.85 -3.52
N ARG A 308 11.36 -6.57 -4.70
CA ARG A 308 11.00 -7.25 -5.93
C ARG A 308 12.28 -7.78 -6.58
N PRO A 309 12.27 -8.99 -7.16
CA PRO A 309 13.50 -9.64 -7.64
C PRO A 309 14.25 -8.89 -8.74
N ASP A 310 13.54 -8.07 -9.52
CA ASP A 310 14.01 -7.49 -10.77
C ASP A 310 13.92 -5.96 -10.83
N ARG A 311 13.40 -5.30 -9.78
CA ARG A 311 13.19 -3.85 -9.79
C ARG A 311 13.04 -3.24 -8.41
N LEU A 312 13.42 -1.98 -8.29
CA LEU A 312 13.07 -1.17 -7.12
C LEU A 312 11.59 -0.80 -7.18
N VAL A 313 10.89 -1.05 -6.09
CA VAL A 313 9.53 -0.54 -5.87
C VAL A 313 9.49 0.17 -4.52
N VAL A 314 8.96 1.36 -4.49
CA VAL A 314 8.75 2.09 -3.25
C VAL A 314 7.30 2.52 -3.13
N GLY A 315 6.74 2.48 -1.93
CA GLY A 315 5.33 2.72 -1.77
C GLY A 315 4.96 3.33 -0.42
N MET A 316 3.75 3.83 -0.38
CA MET A 316 3.06 4.24 0.84
C MET A 316 1.60 3.87 0.77
N THR A 317 1.05 3.50 1.92
CA THR A 317 -0.38 3.30 2.10
C THR A 317 -0.92 4.31 3.11
N GLY A 318 -2.22 4.60 3.04
CA GLY A 318 -2.84 5.57 3.93
C GLY A 318 -4.25 5.15 4.36
N GLY A 319 -4.45 4.98 5.67
CA GLY A 319 -5.75 4.68 6.28
C GLY A 319 -6.39 3.39 5.79
N SER A 320 -5.60 2.43 5.29
CA SER A 320 -6.04 1.18 4.66
C SER A 320 -7.02 1.41 3.49
N ARG A 321 -6.93 2.57 2.82
CA ARG A 321 -7.84 2.97 1.73
C ARG A 321 -7.14 3.65 0.57
N ASN A 322 -5.89 4.08 0.75
CA ASN A 322 -5.11 4.75 -0.28
C ASN A 322 -3.77 4.03 -0.43
N ALA A 323 -3.26 3.96 -1.65
CA ALA A 323 -1.93 3.44 -1.93
C ALA A 323 -1.29 4.21 -3.07
N VAL A 324 0.02 4.45 -2.96
CA VAL A 324 0.87 5.07 -3.98
C VAL A 324 2.13 4.25 -4.09
N TYR A 325 2.40 3.67 -5.26
CA TYR A 325 3.64 2.94 -5.54
C TYR A 325 4.36 3.56 -6.73
N LEU A 326 5.67 3.63 -6.62
CA LEU A 326 6.57 4.06 -7.67
C LEU A 326 7.46 2.89 -8.09
N TYR A 327 7.67 2.80 -9.40
CA TYR A 327 8.60 1.90 -10.09
C TYR A 327 9.65 2.80 -10.78
N PRO A 328 10.65 3.30 -10.03
CA PRO A 328 11.50 4.39 -10.49
C PRO A 328 12.30 4.06 -11.76
N ASP A 329 12.79 2.81 -11.87
CA ASP A 329 13.57 2.36 -13.01
C ASP A 329 12.73 2.27 -14.30
N ASP A 330 11.43 1.98 -14.15
CA ASP A 330 10.45 1.92 -15.24
C ASP A 330 9.78 3.27 -15.51
N LYS A 331 10.05 4.28 -14.68
CA LYS A 331 9.40 5.61 -14.68
C LYS A 331 7.86 5.52 -14.62
N VAL A 332 7.35 4.55 -13.88
CA VAL A 332 5.92 4.33 -13.68
C VAL A 332 5.56 4.63 -12.22
N GLY A 333 4.39 5.23 -12.02
CA GLY A 333 3.78 5.40 -10.71
C GLY A 333 2.29 5.09 -10.80
N VAL A 334 1.76 4.45 -9.76
CA VAL A 334 0.33 4.13 -9.64
C VAL A 334 -0.18 4.64 -8.31
N ALA A 335 -1.28 5.37 -8.33
CA ALA A 335 -2.00 5.73 -7.11
C ALA A 335 -3.47 5.32 -7.20
N ILE A 336 -3.97 4.77 -6.11
CA ILE A 336 -5.39 4.49 -5.87
C ILE A 336 -5.79 5.20 -4.60
N LEU A 337 -6.70 6.15 -4.73
CA LEU A 337 -7.32 6.87 -3.62
C LEU A 337 -8.76 6.41 -3.50
N SER A 338 -9.19 6.01 -2.31
CA SER A 338 -10.56 5.57 -2.08
C SER A 338 -11.11 6.10 -0.76
N ASN A 339 -12.43 6.05 -0.61
CA ASN A 339 -13.09 6.54 0.58
C ASN A 339 -13.52 5.44 1.57
N LEU A 340 -13.04 4.20 1.40
CA LEU A 340 -13.34 3.08 2.30
C LEU A 340 -12.11 2.63 3.09
N ALA A 341 -12.10 2.80 4.41
CA ALA A 341 -11.10 2.21 5.28
C ALA A 341 -11.24 0.67 5.30
N GLY A 342 -10.12 -0.02 5.07
CA GLY A 342 -10.08 -1.47 4.90
C GLY A 342 -10.17 -1.93 3.44
N GLY A 343 -10.32 -1.03 2.47
CA GLY A 343 -10.36 -1.38 1.04
C GLY A 343 -9.04 -1.94 0.50
N THR A 344 -7.91 -1.68 1.17
CA THR A 344 -6.56 -2.23 0.86
C THR A 344 -6.17 -2.15 -0.62
N PRO A 345 -6.16 -0.95 -1.23
CA PRO A 345 -5.91 -0.77 -2.67
C PRO A 345 -4.51 -1.20 -3.12
N GLU A 346 -3.56 -1.31 -2.19
CA GLU A 346 -2.23 -1.85 -2.45
C GLU A 346 -2.26 -3.24 -3.07
N ASP A 347 -3.32 -3.99 -2.86
CA ASP A 347 -3.50 -5.33 -3.43
C ASP A 347 -3.68 -5.30 -4.96
N ALA A 348 -4.13 -4.19 -5.54
CA ALA A 348 -4.39 -4.03 -6.97
C ALA A 348 -3.27 -3.30 -7.73
N ILE A 349 -2.34 -2.65 -7.03
CA ILE A 349 -1.36 -1.75 -7.67
C ILE A 349 -0.42 -2.48 -8.63
N ASP A 350 0.17 -3.61 -8.20
CA ASP A 350 1.08 -4.36 -9.06
C ASP A 350 0.37 -4.90 -10.32
N GLU A 351 -0.92 -5.33 -10.19
CA GLU A 351 -1.74 -5.77 -11.33
C GLU A 351 -2.01 -4.64 -12.33
N ILE A 352 -2.15 -3.41 -11.86
CA ILE A 352 -2.32 -2.24 -12.72
C ILE A 352 -0.97 -1.86 -13.34
N ALA A 353 0.09 -1.79 -12.54
CA ALA A 353 1.42 -1.37 -13.00
C ALA A 353 1.94 -2.24 -14.15
N GLN A 354 1.75 -3.57 -14.07
CA GLN A 354 2.20 -4.49 -15.13
C GLN A 354 1.59 -4.20 -16.51
N LEU A 355 0.43 -3.54 -16.58
CA LEU A 355 -0.19 -3.17 -17.84
C LEU A 355 0.56 -2.05 -18.56
N PHE A 356 1.33 -1.27 -17.82
CA PHE A 356 2.07 -0.11 -18.31
C PHE A 356 3.59 -0.32 -18.30
N ILE A 357 4.09 -1.38 -17.67
CA ILE A 357 5.51 -1.74 -17.63
C ILE A 357 5.76 -2.94 -18.55
N PRO A 358 6.42 -2.74 -19.71
CA PRO A 358 6.69 -3.83 -20.64
C PRO A 358 7.46 -4.98 -20.00
N GLY A 359 6.96 -6.20 -20.16
CA GLY A 359 7.61 -7.39 -19.65
C GLY A 359 7.54 -7.61 -18.14
N MET A 360 6.89 -6.73 -17.38
CA MET A 360 6.68 -6.93 -15.94
C MET A 360 5.86 -8.18 -15.68
N LYS A 361 6.37 -9.05 -14.84
CA LYS A 361 5.64 -10.22 -14.33
C LYS A 361 5.29 -9.98 -12.87
N LEU A 362 4.09 -10.37 -12.48
CA LEU A 362 3.75 -10.42 -11.06
C LEU A 362 4.58 -11.50 -10.38
N THR A 363 5.06 -11.21 -9.19
CA THR A 363 5.86 -12.14 -8.37
C THR A 363 5.28 -12.27 -6.97
N GLY A 364 5.72 -13.27 -6.21
CA GLY A 364 5.36 -13.44 -4.81
C GLY A 364 3.85 -13.42 -4.57
N VAL A 365 3.42 -12.63 -3.59
CA VAL A 365 2.01 -12.54 -3.19
C VAL A 365 1.12 -11.91 -4.25
N ALA A 366 1.64 -10.94 -5.03
CA ALA A 366 0.87 -10.32 -6.11
C ALA A 366 0.51 -11.35 -7.20
N ALA A 367 1.45 -12.23 -7.59
CA ALA A 367 1.19 -13.31 -8.54
C ALA A 367 0.14 -14.30 -8.00
N LEU A 368 0.25 -14.65 -6.73
CA LEU A 368 -0.70 -15.57 -6.09
C LEU A 368 -2.11 -14.94 -6.01
N ARG A 369 -2.21 -13.67 -5.63
CA ARG A 369 -3.50 -12.95 -5.60
C ARG A 369 -4.15 -12.92 -6.97
N ALA A 370 -3.41 -12.53 -7.99
CA ALA A 370 -3.91 -12.49 -9.37
C ALA A 370 -4.37 -13.88 -9.86
N ALA A 371 -3.61 -14.93 -9.54
CA ALA A 371 -3.97 -16.30 -9.90
C ALA A 371 -5.22 -16.82 -9.18
N LEU A 372 -5.52 -16.32 -7.98
CA LEU A 372 -6.68 -16.68 -7.17
C LEU A 372 -7.90 -15.79 -7.41
N ALA A 373 -7.72 -14.64 -8.07
CA ALA A 373 -8.80 -13.71 -8.38
C ALA A 373 -9.91 -14.40 -9.20
N GLY A 374 -11.15 -14.27 -8.75
CA GLY A 374 -12.32 -14.90 -9.41
C GLY A 374 -12.39 -16.42 -9.31
N GLN A 375 -11.43 -17.08 -8.67
CA GLN A 375 -11.46 -18.53 -8.52
C GLN A 375 -12.41 -18.98 -7.40
N PRO A 376 -13.15 -20.07 -7.58
CA PRO A 376 -13.93 -20.64 -6.50
C PRO A 376 -12.99 -21.19 -5.40
N LYS A 377 -13.44 -21.17 -4.14
CA LYS A 377 -12.66 -21.66 -2.99
C LYS A 377 -12.05 -23.05 -3.20
N THR A 378 -12.79 -23.95 -3.87
CA THR A 378 -12.35 -25.31 -4.15
C THR A 378 -11.13 -25.39 -5.06
N ALA A 379 -10.85 -24.35 -5.85
CA ALA A 379 -9.68 -24.28 -6.73
C ALA A 379 -8.41 -23.79 -6.02
N PHE A 380 -8.51 -23.19 -4.82
CA PHE A 380 -7.39 -22.54 -4.14
C PHE A 380 -6.20 -23.47 -3.92
N ALA A 381 -6.42 -24.67 -3.38
CA ALA A 381 -5.34 -25.61 -3.15
C ALA A 381 -4.56 -25.96 -4.44
N GLY A 382 -5.28 -26.16 -5.55
CA GLY A 382 -4.65 -26.44 -6.84
C GLY A 382 -3.90 -25.25 -7.42
N VAL A 383 -4.40 -24.04 -7.24
CA VAL A 383 -3.71 -22.80 -7.67
C VAL A 383 -2.43 -22.60 -6.85
N ILE A 384 -2.51 -22.71 -5.53
CA ILE A 384 -1.35 -22.61 -4.63
C ILE A 384 -0.29 -23.65 -4.99
N ALA A 385 -0.69 -24.90 -5.22
CA ALA A 385 0.23 -25.98 -5.59
C ALA A 385 0.94 -25.70 -6.91
N ARG A 386 0.26 -25.16 -7.91
CA ARG A 386 0.88 -24.74 -9.18
C ARG A 386 1.84 -23.56 -8.99
N GLN A 387 1.43 -22.56 -8.21
CA GLN A 387 2.26 -21.39 -7.97
C GLN A 387 3.58 -21.75 -7.27
N ARG A 388 3.56 -22.72 -6.35
CA ARG A 388 4.75 -23.23 -5.66
C ARG A 388 5.76 -23.94 -6.57
N GLN A 389 5.34 -24.41 -7.75
CA GLN A 389 6.24 -25.01 -8.74
C GLN A 389 7.02 -23.97 -9.54
N ASP A 390 6.62 -22.69 -9.49
CA ASP A 390 7.37 -21.60 -10.11
C ASP A 390 8.60 -21.28 -9.25
N PRO A 391 9.84 -21.42 -9.80
CA PRO A 391 11.07 -21.06 -9.06
C PRO A 391 11.11 -19.58 -8.67
N GLY A 392 10.37 -18.73 -9.35
CA GLY A 392 10.19 -17.30 -9.06
C GLY A 392 9.21 -17.01 -7.92
N PHE A 393 8.46 -18.01 -7.44
CA PHE A 393 7.52 -17.83 -6.35
C PHE A 393 8.25 -17.78 -5.01
N LYS A 394 8.64 -16.58 -4.60
CA LYS A 394 9.31 -16.28 -3.34
C LYS A 394 8.55 -15.19 -2.60
N PRO A 395 7.36 -15.49 -2.05
CA PRO A 395 6.59 -14.50 -1.31
C PRO A 395 7.29 -14.19 0.02
N ALA A 396 7.19 -12.93 0.47
CA ALA A 396 7.63 -12.55 1.80
C ALA A 396 6.61 -13.00 2.86
N GLU A 397 7.09 -13.41 4.05
CA GLU A 397 6.23 -13.85 5.15
C GLU A 397 5.20 -12.79 5.53
N HIS A 398 5.66 -11.55 5.74
CA HIS A 398 4.78 -10.45 6.15
C HIS A 398 3.71 -10.15 5.11
N GLU A 399 4.00 -10.20 3.80
CA GLU A 399 3.01 -9.94 2.75
C GLU A 399 1.91 -11.01 2.72
N LEU A 400 2.28 -12.30 2.88
CA LEU A 400 1.31 -13.40 2.99
C LEU A 400 0.47 -13.27 4.26
N ASN A 401 1.13 -12.96 5.37
CA ASN A 401 0.48 -12.81 6.66
C ASN A 401 -0.54 -11.66 6.64
N ASP A 402 -0.14 -10.50 6.16
CA ASP A 402 -1.01 -9.32 6.02
C ASP A 402 -2.20 -9.61 5.10
N TRP A 403 -1.96 -10.34 4.00
CA TRP A 403 -3.06 -10.72 3.12
C TRP A 403 -4.02 -11.72 3.79
N GLY A 404 -3.51 -12.69 4.55
CA GLY A 404 -4.34 -13.59 5.35
C GLY A 404 -5.25 -12.84 6.32
N TYR A 405 -4.72 -11.87 7.05
CA TYR A 405 -5.52 -11.02 7.95
C TYR A 405 -6.53 -10.14 7.22
N ARG A 406 -6.18 -9.62 6.04
CA ARG A 406 -7.15 -8.89 5.21
C ARG A 406 -8.32 -9.77 4.80
N LEU A 407 -8.07 -11.02 4.41
CA LEU A 407 -9.12 -11.99 4.09
C LEU A 407 -10.01 -12.29 5.30
N LEU A 408 -9.45 -12.39 6.51
CA LEU A 408 -10.24 -12.50 7.75
C LEU A 408 -11.14 -11.27 7.95
N ALA A 409 -10.58 -10.08 7.78
CA ALA A 409 -11.32 -8.82 7.93
C ALA A 409 -12.44 -8.66 6.90
N PHE A 410 -12.31 -9.25 5.70
CA PHE A 410 -13.35 -9.28 4.66
C PHE A 410 -14.38 -10.39 4.84
N GLY A 411 -14.34 -11.16 5.94
CA GLY A 411 -15.27 -12.25 6.15
C GLY A 411 -15.02 -13.47 5.26
N GLU A 412 -13.79 -13.63 4.78
CA GLU A 412 -13.38 -14.76 3.95
C GLU A 412 -12.47 -15.76 4.72
N PRO A 413 -12.92 -16.28 5.91
CA PRO A 413 -12.05 -17.01 6.82
C PRO A 413 -11.43 -18.27 6.21
N ALA A 414 -12.13 -18.91 5.30
CA ALA A 414 -11.62 -20.12 4.69
C ALA A 414 -10.55 -19.86 3.62
N LYS A 415 -10.60 -18.73 2.92
CA LYS A 415 -9.51 -18.31 2.04
C LYS A 415 -8.30 -17.88 2.87
N ALA A 416 -8.55 -17.14 3.96
CA ALA A 416 -7.52 -16.76 4.93
C ALA A 416 -6.78 -17.98 5.48
N LEU A 417 -7.52 -19.02 5.88
CA LEU A 417 -6.92 -20.27 6.36
C LEU A 417 -5.98 -20.88 5.32
N SER A 418 -6.36 -20.89 4.03
CA SER A 418 -5.53 -21.43 2.96
C SER A 418 -4.21 -20.64 2.79
N VAL A 419 -4.28 -19.31 2.88
CA VAL A 419 -3.12 -18.43 2.75
C VAL A 419 -2.21 -18.53 3.98
N LEU A 420 -2.77 -18.52 5.19
CA LEU A 420 -2.00 -18.59 6.43
C LEU A 420 -1.41 -19.99 6.65
N ALA A 421 -2.06 -21.05 6.17
CA ALA A 421 -1.47 -22.39 6.12
C ALA A 421 -0.25 -22.42 5.19
N LEU A 422 -0.35 -21.84 3.99
CA LEU A 422 0.80 -21.68 3.10
C LEU A 422 1.94 -20.87 3.78
N THR A 423 1.60 -19.82 4.50
CA THR A 423 2.60 -19.00 5.24
C THR A 423 3.35 -19.87 6.26
N ALA A 424 2.63 -20.62 7.10
CA ALA A 424 3.24 -21.48 8.10
C ALA A 424 4.06 -22.64 7.49
N GLU A 425 3.71 -23.07 6.29
CA GLU A 425 4.45 -24.11 5.56
C GLU A 425 5.75 -23.55 4.94
N LEU A 426 5.72 -22.35 4.37
CA LEU A 426 6.90 -21.71 3.79
C LEU A 426 7.86 -21.20 4.86
N PHE A 427 7.36 -20.79 6.03
CA PHE A 427 8.12 -20.25 7.15
C PHE A 427 7.96 -21.10 8.43
N PRO A 428 8.39 -22.38 8.41
CA PRO A 428 8.11 -23.33 9.50
C PRO A 428 8.77 -22.99 10.83
N LYS A 429 9.76 -22.09 10.83
CA LYS A 429 10.47 -21.60 12.03
C LYS A 429 9.93 -20.27 12.55
N SER A 430 8.92 -19.70 11.92
CA SER A 430 8.30 -18.45 12.36
C SER A 430 7.22 -18.72 13.41
N GLY A 431 7.42 -18.19 14.61
CA GLY A 431 6.40 -18.17 15.67
C GLY A 431 5.17 -17.37 15.24
N ASN A 432 5.38 -16.25 14.53
CA ASN A 432 4.32 -15.39 13.99
C ASN A 432 3.45 -16.13 12.96
N ALA A 433 4.05 -16.84 12.02
CA ALA A 433 3.29 -17.63 11.02
C ALA A 433 2.42 -18.71 11.67
N GLN A 434 2.91 -19.35 12.76
CA GLN A 434 2.15 -20.34 13.51
C GLN A 434 1.02 -19.69 14.32
N ASP A 435 1.24 -18.51 14.91
CA ASP A 435 0.23 -17.74 15.63
C ASP A 435 -0.92 -17.32 14.71
N SER A 436 -0.59 -16.77 13.55
CA SER A 436 -1.57 -16.33 12.54
C SER A 436 -2.40 -17.50 11.98
N LEU A 437 -1.78 -18.65 11.77
CA LEU A 437 -2.49 -19.86 11.37
C LEU A 437 -3.43 -20.36 12.47
N ALA A 438 -3.00 -20.29 13.74
CA ALA A 438 -3.84 -20.62 14.88
C ALA A 438 -5.09 -19.73 14.95
N GLU A 439 -4.93 -18.44 14.72
CA GLU A 439 -6.05 -17.48 14.68
C GLU A 439 -7.02 -17.80 13.53
N ALA A 440 -6.50 -18.14 12.35
CA ALA A 440 -7.34 -18.55 11.23
C ALA A 440 -8.14 -19.82 11.53
N TYR A 441 -7.56 -20.82 12.19
CA TYR A 441 -8.29 -22.00 12.64
C TYR A 441 -9.38 -21.64 13.65
N ALA A 442 -9.06 -20.78 14.64
CA ALA A 442 -10.04 -20.34 15.64
C ALA A 442 -11.25 -19.63 15.00
N VAL A 443 -11.01 -18.74 14.04
CA VAL A 443 -12.08 -18.03 13.30
C VAL A 443 -12.91 -19.01 12.45
N ASN A 444 -12.29 -20.05 11.91
CA ASN A 444 -12.99 -21.11 11.17
C ASN A 444 -13.69 -22.15 12.09
N GLY A 445 -13.62 -22.01 13.42
CA GLY A 445 -14.27 -22.88 14.39
C GLY A 445 -13.48 -24.14 14.76
N ASP A 446 -12.30 -24.35 14.22
CA ASP A 446 -11.42 -25.48 14.58
C ASP A 446 -10.54 -25.12 15.80
N LYS A 447 -11.17 -25.20 16.97
CA LYS A 447 -10.52 -24.94 18.25
C LYS A 447 -9.33 -25.87 18.52
N ALA A 448 -9.42 -27.16 18.11
CA ALA A 448 -8.36 -28.13 18.37
C ALA A 448 -7.09 -27.79 17.59
N ALA A 449 -7.22 -27.52 16.29
CA ALA A 449 -6.11 -27.08 15.45
C ALA A 449 -5.52 -25.75 15.93
N ALA A 450 -6.36 -24.79 16.33
CA ALA A 450 -5.92 -23.51 16.88
C ALA A 450 -4.99 -23.70 18.08
N ILE A 451 -5.37 -24.53 19.06
CA ILE A 451 -4.55 -24.82 20.24
C ILE A 451 -3.19 -25.41 19.85
N VAL A 452 -3.16 -26.35 18.89
CA VAL A 452 -1.91 -26.98 18.42
C VAL A 452 -0.96 -25.90 17.86
N HIS A 453 -1.46 -25.01 17.02
CA HIS A 453 -0.63 -24.00 16.37
C HIS A 453 -0.22 -22.86 17.31
N TYR A 454 -1.04 -22.43 18.27
CA TYR A 454 -0.62 -21.50 19.32
C TYR A 454 0.49 -22.08 20.21
N ARG A 455 0.41 -23.36 20.60
CA ARG A 455 1.48 -24.04 21.34
C ARG A 455 2.78 -24.10 20.54
N ARG A 456 2.67 -24.34 19.22
CA ARG A 456 3.83 -24.35 18.32
C ARG A 456 4.44 -22.95 18.19
N SER A 457 3.61 -21.90 18.12
CA SER A 457 4.07 -20.51 18.15
C SER A 457 4.90 -20.22 19.40
N LEU A 458 4.42 -20.60 20.60
CA LEU A 458 5.14 -20.40 21.85
C LEU A 458 6.42 -21.23 21.96
N ALA A 459 6.47 -22.40 21.33
CA ALA A 459 7.71 -23.18 21.27
C ALA A 459 8.80 -22.51 20.41
N LEU A 460 8.40 -21.72 19.40
CA LEU A 460 9.29 -20.97 18.52
C LEU A 460 9.59 -19.56 19.04
N ASP A 461 8.62 -18.94 19.67
CA ASP A 461 8.71 -17.61 20.29
C ASP A 461 8.03 -17.62 21.68
N PRO A 462 8.78 -17.93 22.76
CA PRO A 462 8.24 -17.94 24.11
C PRO A 462 7.70 -16.58 24.59
N GLY A 463 8.09 -15.50 23.93
CA GLY A 463 7.63 -14.13 24.24
C GLY A 463 6.29 -13.75 23.60
N ASN A 464 5.66 -14.61 22.82
CA ASN A 464 4.38 -14.31 22.15
C ASN A 464 3.22 -14.25 23.14
N THR A 465 2.95 -13.06 23.67
CA THR A 465 1.86 -12.82 24.62
C THR A 465 0.47 -13.02 24.00
N ASN A 466 0.30 -12.84 22.67
CA ASN A 466 -0.96 -13.12 21.99
C ASN A 466 -1.30 -14.60 22.12
N ALA A 467 -0.37 -15.49 21.75
CA ALA A 467 -0.57 -16.93 21.83
C ALA A 467 -0.90 -17.39 23.28
N VAL A 468 -0.22 -16.81 24.31
CA VAL A 468 -0.52 -17.08 25.72
C VAL A 468 -1.98 -16.74 26.06
N ASN A 469 -2.42 -15.52 25.68
CA ASN A 469 -3.77 -15.05 26.00
C ASN A 469 -4.86 -15.85 25.26
N ARG A 470 -4.61 -16.17 24.00
CA ARG A 470 -5.54 -16.96 23.17
C ARG A 470 -5.67 -18.40 23.67
N LEU A 471 -4.58 -19.05 24.03
CA LEU A 471 -4.62 -20.40 24.65
C LEU A 471 -5.43 -20.41 25.92
N LYS A 472 -5.17 -19.46 26.83
CA LYS A 472 -5.95 -19.32 28.06
C LYS A 472 -7.45 -19.19 27.79
N SER A 473 -7.83 -18.39 26.82
CA SER A 473 -9.23 -18.21 26.41
C SER A 473 -9.85 -19.46 25.80
N LEU A 474 -9.09 -20.22 24.99
CA LEU A 474 -9.55 -21.42 24.34
C LEU A 474 -9.63 -22.63 25.28
N GLU A 475 -8.76 -22.72 26.29
CA GLU A 475 -8.69 -23.85 27.24
C GLU A 475 -9.62 -23.65 28.45
N THR A 476 -10.10 -22.42 28.70
CA THR A 476 -11.06 -22.16 29.76
C THR A 476 -12.43 -22.71 29.35
N PRO A 477 -13.07 -23.59 30.15
CA PRO A 477 -14.41 -24.05 29.88
C PRO A 477 -15.40 -22.88 29.85
N THR A 478 -16.26 -22.82 28.85
CA THR A 478 -17.36 -21.84 28.83
C THR A 478 -18.27 -22.17 30.02
N PRO A 479 -18.56 -21.22 30.95
CA PRO A 479 -19.51 -21.49 32.02
C PRO A 479 -20.88 -21.77 31.40
N GLY A 480 -21.35 -23.02 31.42
CA GLY A 480 -22.72 -23.38 31.06
C GLY A 480 -22.91 -24.13 29.71
N SER A 481 -22.00 -25.04 29.33
CA SER A 481 -22.30 -26.06 28.30
C SER A 481 -22.58 -27.43 28.91
#